data_dc7b6b6f7a7bf8c466d9a1f42f6dd01e
#
_entry.id   dc7b6b6f7a7bf8c466d9a1f42f6dd01e
#
_cell.length_a   1.000
_cell.length_b   1.000
_cell.length_c   1.000
_cell.angle_alpha   90.00
_cell.angle_beta   90.00
_cell.angle_gamma   90.00
#
_symmetry.space_group_name_H-M   'P 1'
#
loop_
_entity.id
_entity.type
_entity.pdbx_description
1 polymer ?
#
loop_
_entity_poly.entity_id
_entity_poly.type
_entity_poly.pdbx_seq_one_letter_code
_entity_poly.pdbx_strand_id
1 'polypeptide(L)'
;MKKKKEMKGMTKQTKYAGTQTEKNLETAFAGESQARNKYTYFASVAKKQGFEQIAALFLKTADNEKEHAKMWFKELAGIGDTAENLAAAAEGENYEWTDMYEGFAKTAEAEGFPELAAKFRLVGEIEKHHEERYRALLHNVEAKEVFAKSDVKVWECRNCGHIEIGRASCR
;
A
#
# COMPACT_ATOMS: atom_id res chain seq x y z
N MET A 1 6.53 6.41 38.39
CA MET A 1 6.03 5.32 37.55
C MET A 1 5.12 5.92 36.47
N LYS A 2 5.64 6.10 35.23
CA LYS A 2 4.84 6.59 34.08
C LYS A 2 4.21 5.37 33.41
N LYS A 3 2.88 5.29 33.42
CA LYS A 3 2.10 4.26 32.69
C LYS A 3 2.40 4.38 31.20
N LYS A 4 3.04 3.39 30.60
CA LYS A 4 3.07 3.17 29.15
C LYS A 4 1.62 3.01 28.69
N LYS A 5 1.12 3.97 27.90
CA LYS A 5 -0.16 3.85 27.20
C LYS A 5 0.08 2.89 26.06
N GLU A 6 -0.34 1.64 26.20
CA GLU A 6 -0.40 0.69 25.10
C GLU A 6 -1.33 1.27 24.02
N MET A 7 -0.76 1.67 22.91
CA MET A 7 -1.53 1.94 21.69
C MET A 7 -1.97 0.57 21.13
N LYS A 8 -3.13 0.09 21.59
CA LYS A 8 -3.86 -0.95 20.88
C LYS A 8 -4.27 -0.35 19.54
N GLY A 9 -3.69 -0.84 18.44
CA GLY A 9 -4.21 -0.62 17.10
C GLY A 9 -5.66 -1.11 17.08
N MET A 10 -6.61 -0.17 17.19
CA MET A 10 -8.03 -0.49 17.04
C MET A 10 -8.27 -0.63 15.53
N THR A 11 -8.18 -1.86 15.02
CA THR A 11 -8.90 -2.21 13.79
C THR A 11 -10.36 -1.86 14.03
N LYS A 12 -10.90 -0.91 13.27
CA LYS A 12 -12.32 -0.55 13.32
C LYS A 12 -13.11 -1.81 13.00
N GLN A 13 -13.77 -2.37 14.00
CA GLN A 13 -14.54 -3.59 13.82
C GLN A 13 -15.73 -3.27 12.90
N THR A 14 -15.83 -3.97 11.77
CA THR A 14 -16.89 -3.77 10.81
C THR A 14 -18.23 -4.34 11.36
N LYS A 15 -19.36 -3.86 10.85
CA LYS A 15 -20.68 -4.45 11.14
C LYS A 15 -20.81 -5.91 10.66
N TYR A 16 -19.85 -6.38 9.87
CA TYR A 16 -19.81 -7.74 9.30
C TYR A 16 -18.90 -8.69 10.08
N ALA A 17 -18.24 -8.22 11.13
CA ALA A 17 -17.21 -8.97 11.84
C ALA A 17 -17.65 -10.38 12.24
N GLY A 18 -16.87 -11.39 11.86
CA GLY A 18 -17.09 -12.81 12.13
C GLY A 18 -18.16 -13.47 11.26
N THR A 19 -18.73 -12.77 10.27
CA THR A 19 -19.77 -13.32 9.38
C THR A 19 -19.19 -13.91 8.10
N GLN A 20 -19.99 -14.73 7.40
CA GLN A 20 -19.67 -15.18 6.04
C GLN A 20 -19.62 -14.00 5.05
N THR A 21 -20.41 -12.95 5.30
CA THR A 21 -20.38 -11.72 4.47
C THR A 21 -19.04 -11.02 4.54
N GLU A 22 -18.40 -10.96 5.70
CA GLU A 22 -17.04 -10.42 5.81
C GLU A 22 -16.05 -11.18 4.92
N LYS A 23 -16.05 -12.51 5.02
CA LYS A 23 -15.21 -13.38 4.17
C LYS A 23 -15.47 -13.19 2.67
N ASN A 24 -16.75 -12.98 2.30
CA ASN A 24 -17.14 -12.70 0.93
C ASN A 24 -16.58 -11.34 0.45
N LEU A 25 -16.61 -10.31 1.31
CA LEU A 25 -16.04 -9.00 1.02
C LEU A 25 -14.51 -9.06 0.86
N GLU A 26 -13.82 -9.79 1.74
CA GLU A 26 -12.38 -10.03 1.63
C GLU A 26 -12.03 -10.75 0.33
N THR A 27 -12.79 -11.79 -0.03
CA THR A 27 -12.61 -12.55 -1.26
C THR A 27 -12.86 -11.68 -2.49
N ALA A 28 -13.91 -10.87 -2.48
CA ALA A 28 -14.22 -9.93 -3.56
C ALA A 28 -13.11 -8.88 -3.71
N PHE A 29 -12.68 -8.25 -2.62
CA PHE A 29 -11.56 -7.30 -2.64
C PHE A 29 -10.27 -7.90 -3.21
N ALA A 30 -9.91 -9.11 -2.78
CA ALA A 30 -8.75 -9.82 -3.28
C ALA A 30 -8.89 -10.15 -4.78
N GLY A 31 -10.04 -10.63 -5.22
CA GLY A 31 -10.33 -10.97 -6.62
C GLY A 31 -10.20 -9.77 -7.55
N GLU A 32 -10.86 -8.66 -7.22
CA GLU A 32 -10.81 -7.42 -8.01
C GLU A 32 -9.41 -6.81 -8.04
N SER A 33 -8.70 -6.84 -6.91
CA SER A 33 -7.31 -6.35 -6.82
C SER A 33 -6.37 -7.16 -7.73
N GLN A 34 -6.53 -8.48 -7.78
CA GLN A 34 -5.78 -9.34 -8.69
C GLN A 34 -6.17 -9.10 -10.16
N ALA A 35 -7.46 -8.98 -10.46
CA ALA A 35 -7.95 -8.72 -11.81
C ALA A 35 -7.37 -7.41 -12.36
N ARG A 36 -7.42 -6.33 -11.56
CA ARG A 36 -6.78 -5.05 -11.90
C ARG A 36 -5.33 -5.21 -12.34
N ASN A 37 -4.52 -5.89 -11.54
CA ASN A 37 -3.11 -6.06 -11.86
C ASN A 37 -2.90 -6.95 -13.09
N LYS A 38 -3.62 -8.08 -13.21
CA LYS A 38 -3.55 -8.98 -14.36
C LYS A 38 -3.89 -8.26 -15.66
N TYR A 39 -4.95 -7.46 -15.68
CA TYR A 39 -5.37 -6.74 -16.90
C TYR A 39 -4.35 -5.66 -17.31
N THR A 40 -3.68 -5.01 -16.37
CA THR A 40 -2.56 -4.12 -16.66
C THR A 40 -1.40 -4.85 -17.34
N TYR A 41 -1.08 -6.07 -16.89
CA TYR A 41 -0.04 -6.91 -17.50
C TYR A 41 -0.46 -7.40 -18.88
N PHE A 42 -1.72 -7.81 -19.06
CA PHE A 42 -2.26 -8.24 -20.37
C PHE A 42 -2.29 -7.09 -21.38
N ALA A 43 -2.63 -5.88 -20.94
CA ALA A 43 -2.55 -4.68 -21.75
C ALA A 43 -1.14 -4.42 -22.28
N SER A 44 -0.13 -4.59 -21.42
CA SER A 44 1.28 -4.45 -21.81
C SER A 44 1.68 -5.43 -22.93
N VAL A 45 1.22 -6.68 -22.85
CA VAL A 45 1.46 -7.69 -23.88
C VAL A 45 0.74 -7.31 -25.18
N ALA A 46 -0.55 -6.99 -25.12
CA ALA A 46 -1.34 -6.62 -26.28
C ALA A 46 -0.72 -5.40 -27.03
N LYS A 47 -0.26 -4.40 -26.27
CA LYS A 47 0.42 -3.23 -26.85
C LYS A 47 1.71 -3.60 -27.56
N LYS A 48 2.55 -4.45 -26.97
CA LYS A 48 3.80 -4.92 -27.61
C LYS A 48 3.56 -5.70 -28.90
N GLN A 49 2.38 -6.33 -29.01
CA GLN A 49 1.95 -7.07 -30.20
C GLN A 49 1.21 -6.20 -31.24
N GLY A 50 1.02 -4.90 -30.97
CA GLY A 50 0.34 -3.97 -31.86
C GLY A 50 -1.19 -3.98 -31.73
N PHE A 51 -1.77 -4.68 -30.77
CA PHE A 51 -3.23 -4.72 -30.53
C PHE A 51 -3.69 -3.56 -29.65
N GLU A 52 -3.56 -2.33 -30.13
CA GLU A 52 -3.81 -1.10 -29.35
C GLU A 52 -5.24 -1.03 -28.78
N GLN A 53 -6.26 -1.42 -29.57
CA GLN A 53 -7.65 -1.43 -29.09
C GLN A 53 -7.84 -2.44 -27.95
N ILE A 54 -7.26 -3.62 -28.03
CA ILE A 54 -7.33 -4.65 -26.98
C ILE A 54 -6.61 -4.15 -25.72
N ALA A 55 -5.43 -3.55 -25.86
CA ALA A 55 -4.69 -2.96 -24.76
C ALA A 55 -5.52 -1.86 -24.04
N ALA A 56 -6.17 -0.98 -24.81
CA ALA A 56 -7.02 0.08 -24.26
C ALA A 56 -8.23 -0.49 -23.48
N LEU A 57 -8.85 -1.56 -23.99
CA LEU A 57 -9.96 -2.22 -23.30
C LEU A 57 -9.52 -2.87 -22.00
N PHE A 58 -8.35 -3.57 -21.96
CA PHE A 58 -7.79 -4.10 -20.74
C PHE A 58 -7.52 -3.02 -19.70
N LEU A 59 -6.91 -1.88 -20.09
CA LEU A 59 -6.64 -0.77 -19.16
C LEU A 59 -7.93 -0.17 -18.61
N LYS A 60 -8.94 0.04 -19.46
CA LYS A 60 -10.25 0.54 -19.05
C LYS A 60 -10.90 -0.41 -18.02
N THR A 61 -10.85 -1.72 -18.27
CA THR A 61 -11.39 -2.71 -17.35
C THR A 61 -10.59 -2.72 -16.04
N ALA A 62 -9.24 -2.65 -16.10
CA ALA A 62 -8.41 -2.56 -14.89
C ALA A 62 -8.78 -1.37 -14.00
N ASP A 63 -9.14 -0.21 -14.60
CA ASP A 63 -9.61 0.95 -13.82
C ASP A 63 -11.00 0.71 -13.20
N ASN A 64 -11.88 -0.04 -13.85
CA ASN A 64 -13.17 -0.44 -13.26
C ASN A 64 -12.96 -1.36 -12.06
N GLU A 65 -12.09 -2.38 -12.19
CA GLU A 65 -11.81 -3.33 -11.11
C GLU A 65 -11.14 -2.64 -9.90
N LYS A 66 -10.35 -1.60 -10.14
CA LYS A 66 -9.83 -0.76 -9.06
C LYS A 66 -10.96 -0.10 -8.24
N GLU A 67 -12.00 0.41 -8.89
CA GLU A 67 -13.12 1.02 -8.18
C GLU A 67 -14.01 -0.02 -7.50
N HIS A 68 -14.18 -1.21 -8.08
CA HIS A 68 -14.87 -2.34 -7.42
C HIS A 68 -14.10 -2.78 -6.15
N ALA A 69 -12.80 -3.00 -6.25
CA ALA A 69 -11.95 -3.33 -5.09
C ALA A 69 -12.08 -2.29 -3.98
N LYS A 70 -12.05 -0.99 -4.35
CA LYS A 70 -12.19 0.12 -3.40
C LYS A 70 -13.55 0.13 -2.70
N MET A 71 -14.65 -0.25 -3.39
CA MET A 71 -15.97 -0.38 -2.77
C MET A 71 -15.93 -1.42 -1.63
N TRP A 72 -15.42 -2.61 -1.92
CA TRP A 72 -15.33 -3.70 -0.94
C TRP A 72 -14.40 -3.36 0.21
N PHE A 73 -13.26 -2.73 -0.09
CA PHE A 73 -12.30 -2.32 0.93
C PHE A 73 -12.85 -1.25 1.88
N LYS A 74 -13.73 -0.35 1.40
CA LYS A 74 -14.46 0.59 2.26
C LYS A 74 -15.43 -0.10 3.20
N GLU A 75 -16.18 -1.12 2.72
CA GLU A 75 -17.07 -1.91 3.57
C GLU A 75 -16.30 -2.66 4.66
N LEU A 76 -15.08 -3.09 4.37
CA LEU A 76 -14.15 -3.69 5.33
C LEU A 76 -13.49 -2.66 6.27
N ALA A 77 -13.89 -1.40 6.22
CA ALA A 77 -13.27 -0.29 6.96
C ALA A 77 -11.75 -0.13 6.72
N GLY A 78 -11.27 -0.60 5.57
CA GLY A 78 -9.84 -0.58 5.22
C GLY A 78 -9.30 0.79 4.81
N ILE A 79 -10.16 1.81 4.63
CA ILE A 79 -9.74 3.17 4.27
C ILE A 79 -10.08 4.10 5.42
N GLY A 80 -9.05 4.68 6.03
CA GLY A 80 -9.12 5.67 7.08
C GLY A 80 -8.67 7.06 6.61
N ASP A 81 -8.33 7.92 7.56
CA ASP A 81 -7.63 9.17 7.26
C ASP A 81 -6.16 8.91 6.88
N THR A 82 -5.41 9.98 6.56
CA THR A 82 -4.02 9.84 6.11
C THR A 82 -3.12 9.18 7.16
N ALA A 83 -3.29 9.51 8.44
CA ALA A 83 -2.47 8.93 9.50
C ALA A 83 -2.83 7.44 9.72
N GLU A 84 -4.13 7.12 9.75
CA GLU A 84 -4.62 5.74 9.84
C GLU A 84 -4.12 4.89 8.65
N ASN A 85 -4.18 5.42 7.43
CA ASN A 85 -3.71 4.71 6.23
C ASN A 85 -2.19 4.51 6.23
N LEU A 86 -1.40 5.49 6.68
CA LEU A 86 0.05 5.36 6.82
C LEU A 86 0.43 4.32 7.89
N ALA A 87 -0.30 4.30 9.02
CA ALA A 87 -0.10 3.28 10.04
C ALA A 87 -0.42 1.87 9.51
N ALA A 88 -1.57 1.72 8.83
CA ALA A 88 -1.97 0.44 8.26
C ALA A 88 -1.00 -0.06 7.18
N ALA A 89 -0.50 0.84 6.32
CA ALA A 89 0.53 0.51 5.33
C ALA A 89 1.82 0.04 6.02
N ALA A 90 2.32 0.79 7.01
CA ALA A 90 3.53 0.42 7.74
C ALA A 90 3.41 -0.94 8.43
N GLU A 91 2.25 -1.27 9.02
CA GLU A 91 2.00 -2.58 9.63
C GLU A 91 1.93 -3.71 8.59
N GLY A 92 1.35 -3.45 7.42
CA GLY A 92 1.33 -4.40 6.31
C GLY A 92 2.74 -4.74 5.83
N GLU A 93 3.53 -3.72 5.49
CA GLU A 93 4.93 -3.91 5.06
C GLU A 93 5.78 -4.60 6.15
N ASN A 94 5.56 -4.24 7.44
CA ASN A 94 6.24 -4.91 8.55
C ASN A 94 5.98 -6.42 8.55
N TYR A 95 4.71 -6.84 8.44
CA TYR A 95 4.36 -8.26 8.36
C TYR A 95 4.99 -8.94 7.14
N GLU A 96 5.01 -8.25 5.99
CA GLU A 96 5.55 -8.81 4.76
C GLU A 96 7.03 -9.15 4.88
N TRP A 97 7.86 -8.26 5.46
CA TRP A 97 9.29 -8.52 5.54
C TRP A 97 9.71 -9.32 6.78
N THR A 98 8.98 -9.22 7.92
CA THR A 98 9.36 -9.98 9.13
C THR A 98 8.93 -11.43 9.08
N ASP A 99 7.76 -11.72 8.51
CA ASP A 99 7.11 -13.03 8.60
C ASP A 99 6.88 -13.67 7.23
N MET A 100 6.15 -12.98 6.33
CA MET A 100 5.61 -13.56 5.11
C MET A 100 6.71 -13.97 4.13
N TYR A 101 7.56 -13.05 3.69
CA TYR A 101 8.57 -13.34 2.68
C TYR A 101 9.68 -14.25 3.19
N GLU A 102 10.09 -14.12 4.44
CA GLU A 102 11.07 -15.07 5.02
C GLU A 102 10.47 -16.48 5.17
N GLY A 103 9.19 -16.58 5.54
CA GLY A 103 8.47 -17.85 5.56
C GLY A 103 8.40 -18.49 4.18
N PHE A 104 8.06 -17.71 3.14
CA PHE A 104 8.02 -18.19 1.76
C PHE A 104 9.41 -18.61 1.25
N ALA A 105 10.46 -17.85 1.59
CA ALA A 105 11.83 -18.19 1.21
C ALA A 105 12.28 -19.53 1.81
N LYS A 106 12.02 -19.77 3.09
CA LYS A 106 12.32 -21.05 3.75
C LYS A 106 11.58 -22.23 3.11
N THR A 107 10.30 -22.02 2.78
CA THR A 107 9.51 -23.04 2.07
C THR A 107 10.09 -23.33 0.69
N ALA A 108 10.40 -22.29 -0.08
CA ALA A 108 10.97 -22.46 -1.41
C ALA A 108 12.35 -23.19 -1.39
N GLU A 109 13.19 -22.90 -0.39
CA GLU A 109 14.45 -23.63 -0.19
C GLU A 109 14.21 -25.12 0.10
N ALA A 110 13.28 -25.42 1.02
CA ALA A 110 12.95 -26.80 1.39
C ALA A 110 12.36 -27.60 0.22
N GLU A 111 11.66 -26.95 -0.70
CA GLU A 111 11.08 -27.54 -1.90
C GLU A 111 12.03 -27.57 -3.10
N GLY A 112 13.28 -27.08 -2.97
CA GLY A 112 14.31 -27.12 -4.01
C GLY A 112 14.27 -25.95 -5.00
N PHE A 113 13.70 -24.79 -4.61
CA PHE A 113 13.62 -23.56 -5.42
C PHE A 113 14.49 -22.42 -4.86
N PRO A 114 15.83 -22.57 -4.74
CA PRO A 114 16.70 -21.59 -4.09
C PRO A 114 16.71 -20.21 -4.78
N GLU A 115 16.57 -20.18 -6.11
CA GLU A 115 16.49 -18.90 -6.84
C GLU A 115 15.23 -18.11 -6.52
N LEU A 116 14.10 -18.79 -6.28
CA LEU A 116 12.86 -18.18 -5.87
C LEU A 116 12.96 -17.71 -4.41
N ALA A 117 13.58 -18.49 -3.53
CA ALA A 117 13.86 -18.09 -2.16
C ALA A 117 14.67 -16.81 -2.08
N ALA A 118 15.72 -16.68 -2.91
CA ALA A 118 16.51 -15.45 -3.01
C ALA A 118 15.67 -14.25 -3.46
N LYS A 119 14.73 -14.44 -4.41
CA LYS A 119 13.81 -13.38 -4.85
C LYS A 119 12.85 -12.96 -3.72
N PHE A 120 12.30 -13.90 -2.96
CA PHE A 120 11.45 -13.58 -1.81
C PHE A 120 12.19 -12.72 -0.77
N ARG A 121 13.42 -13.07 -0.41
CA ARG A 121 14.22 -12.27 0.53
C ARG A 121 14.53 -10.89 -0.02
N LEU A 122 14.89 -10.79 -1.31
CA LEU A 122 15.16 -9.49 -1.94
C LEU A 122 13.93 -8.57 -1.91
N VAL A 123 12.73 -9.11 -2.16
CA VAL A 123 11.50 -8.33 -2.04
C VAL A 123 11.26 -7.96 -0.57
N GLY A 124 11.43 -8.87 0.38
CA GLY A 124 11.31 -8.56 1.81
C GLY A 124 12.22 -7.40 2.27
N GLU A 125 13.45 -7.29 1.75
CA GLU A 125 14.33 -6.14 2.03
C GLU A 125 13.76 -4.82 1.48
N ILE A 126 13.06 -4.86 0.35
CA ILE A 126 12.38 -3.68 -0.23
C ILE A 126 11.21 -3.26 0.67
N GLU A 127 10.40 -4.21 1.15
CA GLU A 127 9.23 -3.93 2.00
C GLU A 127 9.65 -3.33 3.35
N LYS A 128 10.82 -3.71 3.88
CA LYS A 128 11.41 -3.05 5.04
C LYS A 128 11.63 -1.53 4.79
N HIS A 129 12.14 -1.16 3.62
CA HIS A 129 12.31 0.25 3.27
C HIS A 129 10.97 0.97 3.05
N HIS A 130 9.95 0.27 2.58
CA HIS A 130 8.59 0.82 2.49
C HIS A 130 8.04 1.12 3.89
N GLU A 131 8.17 0.20 4.85
CA GLU A 131 7.79 0.41 6.25
C GLU A 131 8.49 1.64 6.84
N GLU A 132 9.81 1.70 6.74
CA GLU A 132 10.62 2.82 7.26
C GLU A 132 10.11 4.16 6.70
N ARG A 133 9.79 4.21 5.41
CA ARG A 133 9.24 5.39 4.73
C ARG A 133 7.87 5.77 5.28
N TYR A 134 6.95 4.81 5.40
CA TYR A 134 5.61 5.07 5.91
C TYR A 134 5.63 5.52 7.37
N ARG A 135 6.47 4.94 8.21
CA ARG A 135 6.64 5.38 9.61
C ARG A 135 7.20 6.81 9.70
N ALA A 136 8.17 7.15 8.87
CA ALA A 136 8.69 8.52 8.82
C ALA A 136 7.63 9.54 8.37
N LEU A 137 6.82 9.19 7.37
CA LEU A 137 5.71 10.03 6.92
C LEU A 137 4.62 10.17 7.97
N LEU A 138 4.27 9.09 8.68
CA LEU A 138 3.33 9.11 9.79
C LEU A 138 3.80 10.05 10.89
N HIS A 139 5.06 9.94 11.29
CA HIS A 139 5.67 10.85 12.26
C HIS A 139 5.53 12.32 11.82
N ASN A 140 5.82 12.63 10.56
CA ASN A 140 5.68 14.01 10.04
C ASN A 140 4.23 14.51 10.08
N VAL A 141 3.24 13.64 9.84
CA VAL A 141 1.81 14.00 9.93
C VAL A 141 1.43 14.29 11.37
N GLU A 142 1.81 13.41 12.32
CA GLU A 142 1.51 13.56 13.74
C GLU A 142 2.21 14.78 14.38
N ALA A 143 3.46 15.02 14.00
CA ALA A 143 4.23 16.19 14.44
C ALA A 143 3.80 17.50 13.74
N LYS A 144 2.88 17.42 12.75
CA LYS A 144 2.47 18.58 11.92
C LYS A 144 3.63 19.20 11.11
N GLU A 145 4.62 18.39 10.77
CA GLU A 145 5.84 18.82 10.07
C GLU A 145 5.77 18.64 8.54
N VAL A 146 4.62 18.18 8.01
CA VAL A 146 4.45 17.98 6.56
C VAL A 146 4.58 19.30 5.80
N PHE A 147 3.92 20.35 6.30
CA PHE A 147 3.87 21.69 5.68
C PHE A 147 4.68 22.74 6.44
N ALA A 148 5.31 22.37 7.56
CA ALA A 148 6.18 23.22 8.35
C ALA A 148 7.39 22.42 8.84
N LYS A 149 8.59 22.93 8.65
CA LYS A 149 9.84 22.26 9.05
C LYS A 149 10.54 23.06 10.13
N SER A 150 11.32 22.37 10.96
CA SER A 150 12.20 23.00 11.95
C SER A 150 13.24 23.92 11.29
N ASP A 151 13.71 23.54 10.10
CA ASP A 151 14.71 24.26 9.32
C ASP A 151 14.10 24.93 8.08
N VAL A 152 14.82 25.90 7.53
CA VAL A 152 14.51 26.49 6.23
C VAL A 152 14.70 25.43 5.13
N LYS A 153 13.69 25.26 4.29
CA LYS A 153 13.67 24.32 3.15
C LYS A 153 13.27 25.06 1.89
N VAL A 154 13.60 24.46 0.76
CA VAL A 154 13.10 24.90 -0.54
C VAL A 154 11.81 24.13 -0.82
N TRP A 155 10.74 24.85 -1.11
CA TRP A 155 9.42 24.33 -1.42
C TRP A 155 9.12 24.59 -2.89
N GLU A 156 8.65 23.62 -3.61
CA GLU A 156 8.20 23.75 -5.00
C GLU A 156 6.73 23.41 -5.11
N CYS A 157 5.96 24.32 -5.70
CA CYS A 157 4.56 24.07 -6.01
C CYS A 157 4.46 23.10 -7.20
N ARG A 158 3.92 21.93 -6.98
CA ARG A 158 3.75 20.91 -8.04
C ARG A 158 2.80 21.31 -9.16
N ASN A 159 1.94 22.32 -8.92
CA ASN A 159 0.99 22.78 -9.91
C ASN A 159 1.56 23.84 -10.86
N CYS A 160 2.34 24.79 -10.34
CA CYS A 160 2.83 25.93 -11.13
C CYS A 160 4.36 26.10 -11.11
N GLY A 161 5.10 25.27 -10.36
CA GLY A 161 6.57 25.35 -10.26
C GLY A 161 7.08 26.52 -9.40
N HIS A 162 6.21 27.26 -8.70
CA HIS A 162 6.65 28.34 -7.81
C HIS A 162 7.59 27.82 -6.73
N ILE A 163 8.72 28.50 -6.54
CA ILE A 163 9.72 28.17 -5.51
C ILE A 163 9.61 29.14 -4.36
N GLU A 164 9.53 28.63 -3.16
CA GLU A 164 9.58 29.36 -1.91
C GLU A 164 10.66 28.81 -0.99
N ILE A 165 11.36 29.70 -0.29
CA ILE A 165 12.40 29.34 0.69
C ILE A 165 11.90 29.76 2.07
N GLY A 166 11.63 28.79 2.95
CA GLY A 166 11.08 29.04 4.26
C GLY A 166 10.93 27.79 5.09
N ARG A 167 10.36 27.95 6.30
CA ARG A 167 10.03 26.84 7.20
C ARG A 167 8.66 26.21 6.91
N ALA A 168 7.81 26.91 6.18
CA ALA A 168 6.48 26.45 5.80
C ALA A 168 6.24 26.64 4.31
N SER A 169 5.48 25.73 3.70
CA SER A 169 5.02 25.88 2.33
C SER A 169 3.88 26.87 2.22
N CYS A 170 3.76 27.57 1.09
CA CYS A 170 2.50 28.22 0.71
C CYS A 170 1.39 27.16 0.55
N ARG A 171 0.23 27.46 1.08
CA ARG A 171 -0.98 26.66 0.88
C ARG A 171 -1.82 27.27 -0.21
#